data_358d2df84b8c48e5c40f2389567ba6a2
#
_entry.id   358d2df84b8c48e5c40f2389567ba6a2
#
_cell.length_a   1.000
_cell.length_b   1.000
_cell.length_c   1.000
_cell.angle_alpha   90.00
_cell.angle_beta   90.00
_cell.angle_gamma   90.00
#
_symmetry.space_group_name_H-M   'P 1'
#
loop_
_entity.id
_entity.type
_entity.pdbx_description
1 polymer ?
#
loop_
_entity_poly.entity_id
_entity_poly.type
_entity_poly.pdbx_seq_one_letter_code
_entity_poly.pdbx_strand_id
1 'polypeptide(L)'
;MSTEKAAWFPSLHQAGEAIALVDGELSLTYTELNDAVSHVVAGLLNGEASLKEERVAFLYPASFDYAALIIGVVAAGGIAVPLSVHASAGELSHCLSVAGVRRLLLPSEMRSEALDAVCESLGVGQLAVEDLPDAQVPHALPLAGEQGALIVFTSGTTGKPKGVVHTVASVSAMVTSLIE
;
A
#
# COMPACT_ATOMS: atom_id res chain seq x y z
N MET A 1 9.26 -20.18 -21.37
CA MET A 1 9.31 -20.12 -19.91
C MET A 1 7.96 -19.59 -19.46
N SER A 2 7.17 -20.44 -18.80
CA SER A 2 5.84 -20.06 -18.31
C SER A 2 6.02 -19.04 -17.19
N THR A 3 5.59 -17.80 -17.40
CA THR A 3 5.46 -16.82 -16.32
C THR A 3 4.30 -17.28 -15.44
N GLU A 4 4.61 -18.05 -14.41
CA GLU A 4 3.67 -18.39 -13.36
C GLU A 4 3.16 -17.07 -12.76
N LYS A 5 1.88 -16.79 -12.96
CA LYS A 5 1.20 -15.63 -12.38
C LYS A 5 1.14 -15.87 -10.88
N ALA A 6 2.05 -15.29 -10.12
CA ALA A 6 2.02 -15.33 -8.68
C ALA A 6 0.75 -14.61 -8.20
N ALA A 7 -0.16 -15.33 -7.59
CA ALA A 7 -1.26 -14.72 -6.88
C ALA A 7 -0.69 -14.07 -5.62
N TRP A 8 -0.72 -12.74 -5.55
CA TRP A 8 -0.16 -11.95 -4.46
C TRP A 8 -0.69 -12.34 -3.07
N PHE A 9 -1.94 -12.76 -2.97
CA PHE A 9 -2.58 -13.30 -1.77
C PHE A 9 -3.69 -14.28 -2.16
N PRO A 10 -3.35 -15.51 -2.52
CA PRO A 10 -4.36 -16.50 -2.93
C PRO A 10 -5.35 -16.83 -1.81
N SER A 11 -4.95 -16.67 -0.55
CA SER A 11 -5.77 -16.97 0.62
C SER A 11 -6.91 -15.97 0.85
N LEU A 12 -6.79 -14.71 0.39
CA LEU A 12 -7.83 -13.68 0.61
C LEU A 12 -9.22 -14.12 0.11
N HIS A 13 -9.27 -14.87 -0.99
CA HIS A 13 -10.54 -15.32 -1.58
C HIS A 13 -11.03 -16.69 -1.09
N GLN A 14 -10.24 -17.40 -0.30
CA GLN A 14 -10.52 -18.81 0.05
C GLN A 14 -10.84 -19.03 1.53
N ALA A 15 -10.43 -18.16 2.42
CA ALA A 15 -10.46 -18.41 3.86
C ALA A 15 -11.75 -17.96 4.57
N GLY A 16 -12.63 -17.18 3.92
CA GLY A 16 -13.94 -16.81 4.44
C GLY A 16 -13.91 -16.18 5.83
N GLU A 17 -14.62 -16.79 6.77
CA GLU A 17 -14.77 -16.32 8.15
C GLU A 17 -13.57 -16.64 9.06
N ALA A 18 -12.51 -17.26 8.56
CA ALA A 18 -11.28 -17.44 9.33
C ALA A 18 -10.65 -16.07 9.67
N ILE A 19 -10.03 -15.99 10.83
CA ILE A 19 -9.35 -14.76 11.28
C ILE A 19 -8.10 -14.54 10.41
N ALA A 20 -8.03 -13.36 9.81
CA ALA A 20 -6.91 -12.89 8.99
C ALA A 20 -5.90 -12.07 9.79
N LEU A 21 -6.39 -11.18 10.64
CA LEU A 21 -5.57 -10.25 11.42
C LEU A 21 -6.11 -10.12 12.85
N VAL A 22 -5.20 -9.90 13.80
CA VAL A 22 -5.53 -9.62 15.20
C VAL A 22 -4.75 -8.38 15.65
N ASP A 23 -5.45 -7.45 16.30
CA ASP A 23 -4.85 -6.26 16.93
C ASP A 23 -5.47 -6.09 18.33
N GLY A 24 -4.73 -6.52 19.36
CA GLY A 24 -5.22 -6.58 20.72
C GLY A 24 -6.43 -7.51 20.88
N GLU A 25 -7.59 -6.96 21.27
CA GLU A 25 -8.86 -7.70 21.38
C GLU A 25 -9.69 -7.69 20.08
N LEU A 26 -9.28 -6.91 19.10
CA LEU A 26 -9.95 -6.80 17.81
C LEU A 26 -9.41 -7.86 16.85
N SER A 27 -10.29 -8.39 16.02
CA SER A 27 -9.92 -9.33 14.96
C SER A 27 -10.67 -8.99 13.68
N LEU A 28 -10.04 -9.27 12.55
CA LEU A 28 -10.58 -9.11 11.21
C LEU A 28 -10.57 -10.46 10.50
N THR A 29 -11.69 -10.84 9.92
CA THR A 29 -11.79 -12.06 9.10
C THR A 29 -11.18 -11.82 7.72
N TYR A 30 -10.93 -12.90 6.96
CA TYR A 30 -10.51 -12.78 5.56
C TYR A 30 -11.59 -12.14 4.68
N THR A 31 -12.86 -12.35 4.97
CA THR A 31 -13.96 -11.67 4.27
C THR A 31 -13.87 -10.16 4.46
N GLU A 32 -13.79 -9.69 5.70
CA GLU A 32 -13.69 -8.26 6.01
C GLU A 32 -12.41 -7.64 5.46
N LEU A 33 -11.27 -8.33 5.53
CA LEU A 33 -10.02 -7.85 4.93
C LEU A 33 -10.15 -7.73 3.40
N ASN A 34 -10.78 -8.71 2.74
CA ASN A 34 -11.01 -8.67 1.30
C ASN A 34 -11.92 -7.51 0.90
N ASP A 35 -12.95 -7.21 1.69
CA ASP A 35 -13.85 -6.07 1.45
C ASP A 35 -13.09 -4.74 1.59
N ALA A 36 -12.28 -4.58 2.64
CA ALA A 36 -11.43 -3.40 2.81
C ALA A 36 -10.41 -3.24 1.67
N VAL A 37 -9.74 -4.32 1.26
CA VAL A 37 -8.83 -4.33 0.11
C VAL A 37 -9.56 -3.95 -1.17
N SER A 38 -10.76 -4.49 -1.38
CA SER A 38 -11.58 -4.22 -2.56
C SER A 38 -11.98 -2.75 -2.65
N HIS A 39 -12.35 -2.13 -1.52
CA HIS A 39 -12.64 -0.69 -1.45
C HIS A 39 -11.39 0.14 -1.85
N VAL A 40 -10.22 -0.18 -1.30
CA VAL A 40 -8.96 0.50 -1.66
C VAL A 40 -8.65 0.35 -3.15
N VAL A 41 -8.76 -0.86 -3.70
CA VAL A 41 -8.51 -1.11 -5.14
C VAL A 41 -9.45 -0.30 -6.01
N ALA A 42 -10.76 -0.38 -5.73
CA ALA A 42 -11.79 0.32 -6.49
C ALA A 42 -11.57 1.83 -6.48
N GLY A 43 -11.36 2.39 -5.29
CA GLY A 43 -11.16 3.82 -5.11
C GLY A 43 -9.88 4.34 -5.76
N LEU A 44 -8.78 3.60 -5.66
CA LEU A 44 -7.52 3.99 -6.29
C LEU A 44 -7.56 3.89 -7.81
N LEU A 45 -8.20 2.89 -8.35
CA LEU A 45 -8.35 2.72 -9.80
C LEU A 45 -9.33 3.71 -10.40
N ASN A 46 -10.42 4.03 -9.70
CA ASN A 46 -11.45 4.97 -10.15
C ASN A 46 -11.83 4.79 -11.64
N GLY A 47 -12.04 3.54 -12.05
CA GLY A 47 -12.36 3.15 -13.42
C GLY A 47 -11.16 2.85 -14.34
N GLU A 48 -9.94 3.12 -13.91
CA GLU A 48 -8.72 2.71 -14.63
C GLU A 48 -8.48 1.21 -14.49
N ALA A 49 -7.80 0.63 -15.49
CA ALA A 49 -7.52 -0.81 -15.49
C ALA A 49 -6.37 -1.20 -14.55
N SER A 50 -5.44 -0.32 -14.24
CA SER A 50 -4.27 -0.56 -13.38
C SER A 50 -3.58 0.74 -13.04
N LEU A 51 -2.92 0.79 -11.88
CA LEU A 51 -2.05 1.90 -11.46
C LEU A 51 -0.71 1.96 -12.21
N LYS A 52 -0.35 0.94 -13.00
CA LYS A 52 0.88 0.91 -13.81
C LYS A 52 2.14 1.26 -13.02
N GLU A 53 2.31 0.61 -11.86
CA GLU A 53 3.41 0.84 -10.91
C GLU A 53 3.48 2.27 -10.34
N GLU A 54 2.38 3.01 -10.32
CA GLU A 54 2.30 4.27 -9.59
C GLU A 54 2.64 4.05 -8.11
N ARG A 55 3.48 4.92 -7.54
CA ARG A 55 3.86 4.86 -6.14
C ARG A 55 2.83 5.61 -5.30
N VAL A 56 2.13 4.86 -4.48
CA VAL A 56 1.11 5.37 -3.56
C VAL A 56 1.66 5.28 -2.15
N ALA A 57 1.92 6.43 -1.53
CA ALA A 57 2.34 6.48 -0.14
C ALA A 57 1.13 6.49 0.80
N PHE A 58 1.36 6.08 2.04
CA PHE A 58 0.36 6.22 3.08
C PHE A 58 0.99 6.44 4.45
N LEU A 59 0.30 7.26 5.27
CA LEU A 59 0.60 7.60 6.65
C LEU A 59 -0.51 7.04 7.53
N TYR A 60 -0.38 5.77 7.90
CA TYR A 60 -1.31 5.09 8.79
C TYR A 60 -0.55 4.41 9.93
N PRO A 61 -1.06 4.43 11.17
CA PRO A 61 -0.53 3.57 12.22
C PRO A 61 -0.72 2.11 11.84
N ALA A 62 0.05 1.22 12.47
CA ALA A 62 -0.16 -0.22 12.31
C ALA A 62 -1.61 -0.56 12.73
N SER A 63 -2.42 -0.99 11.79
CA SER A 63 -3.86 -1.20 11.93
C SER A 63 -4.38 -2.13 10.84
N PHE A 64 -5.66 -2.46 10.85
CA PHE A 64 -6.31 -3.20 9.77
C PHE A 64 -6.28 -2.41 8.45
N ASP A 65 -6.49 -1.09 8.50
CA ASP A 65 -6.40 -0.22 7.33
C ASP A 65 -5.00 -0.22 6.71
N TYR A 66 -3.95 -0.20 7.55
CA TYR A 66 -2.57 -0.30 7.08
C TYR A 66 -2.33 -1.57 6.27
N ALA A 67 -2.85 -2.71 6.72
CA ALA A 67 -2.75 -3.97 5.99
C ALA A 67 -3.55 -3.94 4.67
N ALA A 68 -4.78 -3.42 4.72
CA ALA A 68 -5.62 -3.27 3.53
C ALA A 68 -4.99 -2.33 2.49
N LEU A 69 -4.32 -1.26 2.92
CA LEU A 69 -3.61 -0.33 2.04
C LEU A 69 -2.41 -0.98 1.33
N ILE A 70 -1.56 -1.73 2.05
CA ILE A 70 -0.45 -2.46 1.41
C ILE A 70 -0.99 -3.39 0.32
N ILE A 71 -1.95 -4.23 0.70
CA ILE A 71 -2.50 -5.25 -0.20
C ILE A 71 -3.24 -4.58 -1.37
N GLY A 72 -4.09 -3.59 -1.08
CA GLY A 72 -4.92 -2.92 -2.07
C GLY A 72 -4.13 -2.14 -3.11
N VAL A 73 -3.10 -1.40 -2.70
CA VAL A 73 -2.21 -0.68 -3.65
C VAL A 73 -1.53 -1.65 -4.60
N VAL A 74 -0.98 -2.76 -4.08
CA VAL A 74 -0.32 -3.77 -4.92
C VAL A 74 -1.33 -4.49 -5.81
N ALA A 75 -2.49 -4.87 -5.28
CA ALA A 75 -3.56 -5.50 -6.05
C ALA A 75 -4.10 -4.59 -7.16
N ALA A 76 -4.07 -3.27 -6.98
CA ALA A 76 -4.39 -2.29 -8.01
C ALA A 76 -3.26 -2.11 -9.05
N GLY A 77 -2.15 -2.82 -8.93
CA GLY A 77 -0.99 -2.71 -9.83
C GLY A 77 -0.07 -1.53 -9.51
N GLY A 78 -0.15 -0.99 -8.30
CA GLY A 78 0.72 0.07 -7.79
C GLY A 78 1.89 -0.46 -6.96
N ILE A 79 2.71 0.47 -6.47
CA ILE A 79 3.79 0.21 -5.51
C ILE A 79 3.43 0.87 -4.19
N ALA A 80 3.26 0.09 -3.14
CA ALA A 80 2.95 0.58 -1.80
C ALA A 80 4.18 1.24 -1.16
N VAL A 81 4.01 2.43 -0.58
CA VAL A 81 5.08 3.19 0.07
C VAL A 81 4.64 3.56 1.49
N PRO A 82 4.75 2.63 2.45
CA PRO A 82 4.43 2.92 3.84
C PRO A 82 5.43 3.93 4.43
N LEU A 83 4.89 4.98 5.05
CA LEU A 83 5.68 6.01 5.72
C LEU A 83 5.37 6.03 7.22
N SER A 84 6.36 6.42 8.01
CA SER A 84 6.18 6.52 9.47
C SER A 84 5.28 7.70 9.84
N VAL A 85 4.28 7.46 10.66
CA VAL A 85 3.41 8.51 11.23
C VAL A 85 4.17 9.47 12.15
N HIS A 86 5.38 9.10 12.58
CA HIS A 86 6.25 9.90 13.42
C HIS A 86 7.33 10.66 12.63
N ALA A 87 7.34 10.53 11.28
CA ALA A 87 8.32 11.20 10.45
C ALA A 87 8.12 12.72 10.47
N SER A 88 9.21 13.46 10.56
CA SER A 88 9.18 14.93 10.42
C SER A 88 8.79 15.35 9.01
N ALA A 89 8.31 16.58 8.84
CA ALA A 89 7.98 17.13 7.53
C ALA A 89 9.16 17.04 6.54
N GLY A 90 10.40 17.23 7.02
CA GLY A 90 11.60 17.11 6.21
C GLY A 90 11.87 15.67 5.76
N GLU A 91 11.65 14.69 6.62
CA GLU A 91 11.76 13.26 6.27
C GLU A 91 10.67 12.84 5.28
N LEU A 92 9.42 13.28 5.51
CA LEU A 92 8.32 13.03 4.58
C LEU A 92 8.61 13.63 3.21
N SER A 93 9.03 14.89 3.15
CA SER A 93 9.43 15.55 1.89
C SER A 93 10.51 14.74 1.16
N HIS A 94 11.53 14.29 1.89
CA HIS A 94 12.58 13.46 1.31
C HIS A 94 12.06 12.13 0.77
N CYS A 95 11.29 11.38 1.58
CA CYS A 95 10.77 10.06 1.21
C CYS A 95 9.81 10.14 0.01
N LEU A 96 8.87 11.10 0.03
CA LEU A 96 7.92 11.33 -1.05
C LEU A 96 8.63 11.66 -2.37
N SER A 97 9.64 12.56 -2.30
CA SER A 97 10.44 12.97 -3.46
C SER A 97 11.27 11.81 -4.02
N VAL A 98 12.03 11.11 -3.17
CA VAL A 98 12.93 10.01 -3.61
C VAL A 98 12.13 8.83 -4.17
N ALA A 99 10.98 8.49 -3.57
CA ALA A 99 10.11 7.45 -4.11
C ALA A 99 9.33 7.90 -5.36
N GLY A 100 9.27 9.19 -5.66
CA GLY A 100 8.48 9.72 -6.77
C GLY A 100 6.98 9.49 -6.58
N VAL A 101 6.51 9.69 -5.35
CA VAL A 101 5.10 9.51 -4.98
C VAL A 101 4.22 10.56 -5.64
N ARG A 102 3.03 10.16 -6.08
CA ARG A 102 2.01 11.07 -6.63
C ARG A 102 0.78 11.18 -5.77
N ARG A 103 0.45 10.15 -5.00
CA ARG A 103 -0.70 10.12 -4.08
C ARG A 103 -0.24 9.71 -2.68
N LEU A 104 -0.72 10.45 -1.68
CA LEU A 104 -0.53 10.17 -0.27
C LEU A 104 -1.89 9.91 0.37
N LEU A 105 -2.08 8.71 0.90
CA LEU A 105 -3.25 8.33 1.68
C LEU A 105 -2.98 8.56 3.17
N LEU A 106 -3.91 9.19 3.86
CA LEU A 106 -3.81 9.45 5.30
C LEU A 106 -5.20 9.64 5.89
N PRO A 107 -5.40 9.32 7.18
CA PRO A 107 -6.63 9.69 7.89
C PRO A 107 -6.81 11.20 7.88
N SER A 108 -8.06 11.68 7.77
CA SER A 108 -8.37 13.11 7.69
C SER A 108 -7.82 13.91 8.88
N GLU A 109 -7.79 13.32 10.08
CA GLU A 109 -7.25 13.91 11.29
C GLU A 109 -5.73 14.09 11.29
N MET A 110 -4.99 13.42 10.40
CA MET A 110 -3.54 13.55 10.27
C MET A 110 -3.12 14.66 9.30
N ARG A 111 -4.06 15.34 8.66
CA ARG A 111 -3.78 16.51 7.82
C ARG A 111 -3.24 17.65 8.67
N SER A 112 -2.27 18.37 8.14
CA SER A 112 -1.67 19.53 8.79
C SER A 112 -1.12 20.50 7.76
N GLU A 113 -1.07 21.79 8.09
CA GLU A 113 -0.49 22.82 7.22
C GLU A 113 0.95 22.50 6.78
N ALA A 114 1.75 21.91 7.66
CA ALA A 114 3.12 21.50 7.34
C ALA A 114 3.17 20.39 6.30
N LEU A 115 2.27 19.41 6.40
CA LEU A 115 2.14 18.31 5.43
C LEU A 115 1.56 18.80 4.10
N ASP A 116 0.55 19.69 4.17
CA ASP A 116 -0.05 20.30 2.99
C ASP A 116 1.00 21.06 2.17
N ALA A 117 1.84 21.87 2.83
CA ALA A 117 2.93 22.58 2.17
C ALA A 117 3.97 21.62 1.53
N VAL A 118 4.29 20.50 2.17
CA VAL A 118 5.17 19.47 1.59
C VAL A 118 4.53 18.86 0.33
N CYS A 119 3.28 18.42 0.43
CA CYS A 119 2.58 17.80 -0.69
C CYS A 119 2.40 18.76 -1.86
N GLU A 120 2.02 20.01 -1.60
CA GLU A 120 1.89 21.07 -2.62
C GLU A 120 3.22 21.31 -3.34
N SER A 121 4.33 21.43 -2.59
CA SER A 121 5.66 21.66 -3.16
C SER A 121 6.14 20.54 -4.07
N LEU A 122 5.67 19.30 -3.85
CA LEU A 122 6.03 18.10 -4.60
C LEU A 122 4.98 17.70 -5.65
N GLY A 123 3.83 18.37 -5.69
CA GLY A 123 2.70 17.99 -6.54
C GLY A 123 2.07 16.64 -6.16
N VAL A 124 2.09 16.30 -4.86
CA VAL A 124 1.50 15.07 -4.30
C VAL A 124 0.06 15.33 -3.90
N GLY A 125 -0.88 14.58 -4.47
CA GLY A 125 -2.29 14.63 -4.07
C GLY A 125 -2.51 13.90 -2.74
N GLN A 126 -3.29 14.50 -1.84
CA GLN A 126 -3.69 13.90 -0.56
C GLN A 126 -5.11 13.37 -0.64
N LEU A 127 -5.32 12.15 -0.17
CA LEU A 127 -6.63 11.48 -0.14
C LEU A 127 -6.81 10.81 1.22
N ALA A 128 -8.03 10.81 1.75
CA ALA A 128 -8.38 9.93 2.85
C ALA A 128 -8.99 8.63 2.29
N VAL A 129 -8.84 7.51 3.00
CA VAL A 129 -9.42 6.23 2.54
C VAL A 129 -10.95 6.32 2.50
N GLU A 130 -11.53 7.00 3.47
CA GLU A 130 -12.97 7.27 3.54
C GLU A 130 -13.50 8.16 2.39
N ASP A 131 -12.64 8.92 1.74
CA ASP A 131 -12.96 9.77 0.58
C ASP A 131 -12.75 9.05 -0.76
N LEU A 132 -12.26 7.80 -0.73
CA LEU A 132 -12.11 7.02 -1.95
C LEU A 132 -13.48 6.73 -2.57
N PRO A 133 -13.65 6.91 -3.89
CA PRO A 133 -14.94 6.66 -4.52
C PRO A 133 -15.32 5.18 -4.46
N ASP A 134 -16.59 4.92 -4.18
CA ASP A 134 -17.17 3.60 -4.36
C ASP A 134 -17.21 3.28 -5.84
N ALA A 135 -16.42 2.31 -6.27
CA ALA A 135 -16.36 1.86 -7.64
C ALA A 135 -16.43 0.33 -7.71
N GLN A 136 -16.78 -0.20 -8.86
CA GLN A 136 -16.73 -1.64 -9.05
C GLN A 136 -15.27 -2.10 -9.10
N VAL A 137 -14.96 -3.15 -8.33
CA VAL A 137 -13.63 -3.76 -8.35
C VAL A 137 -13.44 -4.49 -9.69
N PRO A 138 -12.40 -4.16 -10.46
CA PRO A 138 -12.02 -5.00 -11.59
C PRO A 138 -11.64 -6.40 -11.07
N HIS A 139 -11.83 -7.42 -11.91
CA HIS A 139 -11.29 -8.75 -11.59
C HIS A 139 -9.80 -8.63 -11.22
N ALA A 140 -9.39 -9.41 -10.22
CA ALA A 140 -8.01 -9.40 -9.71
C ALA A 140 -6.98 -9.28 -10.85
N LEU A 141 -6.16 -8.23 -10.80
CA LEU A 141 -5.15 -8.01 -11.82
C LEU A 141 -4.07 -9.10 -11.71
N PRO A 142 -3.70 -9.73 -12.81
CA PRO A 142 -2.57 -10.65 -12.80
C PRO A 142 -1.29 -9.84 -12.58
N LEU A 143 -0.67 -9.99 -11.40
CA LEU A 143 0.59 -9.34 -11.09
C LEU A 143 1.76 -10.11 -11.70
N ALA A 144 2.67 -9.40 -12.36
CA ALA A 144 3.93 -9.97 -12.83
C ALA A 144 4.94 -10.04 -11.67
N GLY A 145 5.73 -11.12 -11.60
CA GLY A 145 6.72 -11.29 -10.54
C GLY A 145 7.74 -10.14 -10.45
N GLU A 146 8.14 -9.59 -11.58
CA GLU A 146 9.09 -8.48 -11.67
C GLU A 146 8.48 -7.10 -11.34
N GLN A 147 7.14 -7.01 -11.25
CA GLN A 147 6.46 -5.77 -10.89
C GLN A 147 6.87 -5.33 -9.49
N GLY A 148 7.09 -4.02 -9.32
CA GLY A 148 7.31 -3.42 -8.00
C GLY A 148 6.07 -3.58 -7.11
N ALA A 149 6.28 -3.94 -5.85
CA ALA A 149 5.23 -4.15 -4.87
C ALA A 149 5.31 -3.17 -3.70
N LEU A 150 6.51 -2.98 -3.17
CA LEU A 150 6.71 -2.26 -1.92
C LEU A 150 8.00 -1.45 -1.95
N ILE A 151 7.97 -0.22 -1.44
CA ILE A 151 9.17 0.58 -1.15
C ILE A 151 9.24 0.75 0.36
N VAL A 152 10.28 0.18 0.98
CA VAL A 152 10.55 0.34 2.41
C VAL A 152 11.74 1.27 2.60
N PHE A 153 11.57 2.28 3.44
CA PHE A 153 12.67 3.18 3.80
C PHE A 153 13.47 2.64 4.98
N THR A 154 14.77 2.62 4.83
CA THR A 154 15.72 2.24 5.88
C THR A 154 16.55 3.44 6.31
N SER A 155 17.00 3.46 7.58
CA SER A 155 17.94 4.46 8.07
C SER A 155 19.28 4.30 7.34
N GLY A 156 19.51 5.16 6.35
CA GLY A 156 20.78 5.14 5.60
C GLY A 156 21.97 5.54 6.49
N THR A 157 23.15 4.96 6.24
CA THR A 157 24.43 5.34 6.91
C THR A 157 24.80 6.82 6.73
N THR A 158 24.17 7.52 5.79
CA THR A 158 24.38 8.94 5.46
C THR A 158 23.37 9.87 6.15
N GLY A 159 22.56 9.37 7.08
CA GLY A 159 21.57 10.16 7.83
C GLY A 159 20.28 10.48 7.09
N LYS A 160 20.16 10.14 5.80
CA LYS A 160 18.91 10.25 5.04
C LYS A 160 18.33 8.87 4.73
N PRO A 161 17.01 8.66 4.88
CA PRO A 161 16.37 7.40 4.54
C PRO A 161 16.61 7.00 3.07
N LYS A 162 16.85 5.72 2.83
CA LYS A 162 16.97 5.13 1.49
C LYS A 162 15.79 4.21 1.23
N GLY A 163 15.13 4.38 0.10
CA GLY A 163 14.03 3.53 -0.35
C GLY A 163 14.57 2.25 -1.01
N VAL A 164 14.16 1.09 -0.51
CA VAL A 164 14.44 -0.21 -1.12
C VAL A 164 13.19 -0.71 -1.80
N VAL A 165 13.28 -0.98 -3.10
CA VAL A 165 12.16 -1.51 -3.89
C VAL A 165 12.15 -3.03 -3.79
N HIS A 166 11.02 -3.59 -3.38
CA HIS A 166 10.74 -5.02 -3.39
C HIS A 166 9.74 -5.33 -4.51
N THR A 167 10.03 -6.37 -5.29
CA THR A 167 9.11 -6.86 -6.32
C THR A 167 8.08 -7.82 -5.73
N VAL A 168 7.01 -8.10 -6.49
CA VAL A 168 6.00 -9.12 -6.14
C VAL A 168 6.68 -10.46 -5.86
N ALA A 169 7.64 -10.89 -6.71
CA ALA A 169 8.36 -12.13 -6.52
C ALA A 169 9.18 -12.14 -5.22
N SER A 170 9.88 -11.03 -4.90
CA SER A 170 10.71 -10.96 -3.69
C SER A 170 9.88 -11.01 -2.40
N VAL A 171 8.73 -10.33 -2.39
CA VAL A 171 7.81 -10.37 -1.22
C VAL A 171 7.16 -11.75 -1.10
N SER A 172 6.73 -12.36 -2.22
CA SER A 172 6.17 -13.72 -2.21
C SER A 172 7.17 -14.74 -1.69
N ALA A 173 8.43 -14.66 -2.12
CA ALA A 173 9.49 -15.55 -1.63
C ALA A 173 9.74 -15.37 -0.12
N MET A 174 9.74 -14.12 0.37
CA MET A 174 9.88 -13.83 1.80
C MET A 174 8.74 -14.44 2.61
N VAL A 175 7.47 -14.25 2.16
CA VAL A 175 6.30 -14.82 2.85
C VAL A 175 6.35 -16.35 2.86
N THR A 176 6.70 -16.99 1.74
CA THR A 176 6.84 -18.45 1.67
C THR A 176 7.87 -18.97 2.66
N SER A 177 9.03 -18.32 2.78
CA SER A 177 10.09 -18.73 3.70
C SER A 177 9.75 -18.53 5.19
N LEU A 178 8.71 -17.79 5.52
CA LEU A 178 8.22 -17.62 6.91
C LEU A 178 7.19 -18.66 7.32
N ILE A 179 6.61 -19.39 6.37
CA ILE A 179 5.56 -20.38 6.59
C ILE A 179 6.14 -21.80 6.69
N GLU A 180 7.34 -22.03 6.15
CA GLU A 180 8.10 -23.27 6.25
C GLU A 180 8.80 -23.41 7.62
#